data_1b34de8affd2ffab3ce9138224c519bc
#
_entry.id   1b34de8affd2ffab3ce9138224c519bc
#
_cell.length_a   1.000
_cell.length_b   1.000
_cell.length_c   1.000
_cell.angle_alpha   90.00
_cell.angle_beta   90.00
_cell.angle_gamma   90.00
#
_symmetry.space_group_name_H-M   'P 1'
#
loop_
_entity.id
_entity.type
_entity.pdbx_description
1 polymer ?
#
loop_
_entity_poly.entity_id
_entity_poly.type
_entity_poly.pdbx_seq_one_letter_code
_entity_poly.pdbx_strand_id
1 'polypeptide(L)'
;MRRETVVSAAPEDVWRVVSDPARLPAWWPSVSRVEEASPQAWTKVLMSPGGKAVRADYTRVEAEEPVRIQWRHEVEESPFERILSASTTEITMEPRDGGTLVRISVEHRPRGWARFSPFQMRAAATRQVSGALDGLTRLFGEESG
;
A
#
# COMPACT_ATOMS: atom_id res chain seq x y z
N MET A 1 -4.32 10.32 -4.39
CA MET A 1 -3.26 10.60 -3.38
C MET A 1 -1.96 9.96 -3.83
N ARG A 2 -0.89 10.73 -3.92
CA ARG A 2 0.42 10.25 -4.35
C ARG A 2 1.52 10.93 -3.53
N ARG A 3 2.46 10.13 -3.04
CA ARG A 3 3.63 10.61 -2.31
C ARG A 3 4.86 9.83 -2.76
N GLU A 4 6.04 10.38 -2.53
CA GLU A 4 7.29 9.74 -2.92
C GLU A 4 8.40 10.00 -1.92
N THR A 5 9.39 9.11 -1.90
CA THR A 5 10.61 9.27 -1.13
C THR A 5 11.75 8.53 -1.81
N VAL A 6 12.98 8.83 -1.44
CA VAL A 6 14.15 8.11 -1.93
C VAL A 6 14.67 7.22 -0.81
N VAL A 7 14.86 5.94 -1.11
CA VAL A 7 15.41 4.98 -0.15
C VAL A 7 16.79 4.51 -0.58
N SER A 8 17.62 4.09 0.39
CA SER A 8 19.00 3.67 0.16
C SER A 8 19.07 2.19 -0.23
N ALA A 9 18.49 1.85 -1.36
CA ALA A 9 18.52 0.49 -1.89
C ALA A 9 18.32 0.53 -3.40
N ALA A 10 18.85 -0.48 -4.09
CA ALA A 10 18.62 -0.61 -5.52
C ALA A 10 17.16 -0.98 -5.81
N PRO A 11 16.62 -0.62 -7.00
CA PRO A 11 15.24 -0.96 -7.34
C PRO A 11 14.90 -2.45 -7.18
N GLU A 12 15.84 -3.33 -7.48
CA GLU A 12 15.63 -4.78 -7.34
C GLU A 12 15.42 -5.19 -5.89
N ASP A 13 16.12 -4.54 -4.96
CA ASP A 13 15.98 -4.84 -3.54
C ASP A 13 14.65 -4.30 -3.00
N VAL A 14 14.25 -3.11 -3.46
CA VAL A 14 12.94 -2.54 -3.11
C VAL A 14 11.84 -3.44 -3.65
N TRP A 15 11.99 -3.90 -4.88
CA TRP A 15 11.02 -4.80 -5.53
C TRP A 15 10.77 -6.06 -4.70
N ARG A 16 11.83 -6.68 -4.17
CA ARG A 16 11.68 -7.90 -3.36
C ARG A 16 10.79 -7.70 -2.15
N VAL A 17 10.76 -6.49 -1.62
CA VAL A 17 9.92 -6.15 -0.47
C VAL A 17 8.51 -5.81 -0.90
N VAL A 18 8.36 -4.87 -1.85
CA VAL A 18 7.04 -4.38 -2.23
C VAL A 18 6.22 -5.41 -3.01
N SER A 19 6.86 -6.33 -3.71
CA SER A 19 6.17 -7.37 -4.48
C SER A 19 5.80 -8.60 -3.66
N ASP A 20 6.27 -8.70 -2.42
CA ASP A 20 5.99 -9.83 -1.54
C ASP A 20 4.93 -9.44 -0.50
N PRO A 21 3.67 -9.88 -0.68
CA PRO A 21 2.59 -9.52 0.25
C PRO A 21 2.85 -9.96 1.69
N ALA A 22 3.60 -11.03 1.89
CA ALA A 22 3.91 -11.53 3.24
C ALA A 22 4.77 -10.53 4.03
N ARG A 23 5.43 -9.59 3.36
CA ARG A 23 6.26 -8.58 4.00
C ARG A 23 5.50 -7.29 4.35
N LEU A 24 4.23 -7.16 3.93
CA LEU A 24 3.44 -5.97 4.20
C LEU A 24 3.42 -5.55 5.68
N PRO A 25 3.31 -6.46 6.65
CA PRO A 25 3.33 -6.05 8.06
C PRO A 25 4.60 -5.30 8.47
N ALA A 26 5.70 -5.49 7.76
CA ALA A 26 6.97 -4.84 8.08
C ALA A 26 7.03 -3.38 7.65
N TRP A 27 6.22 -2.96 6.67
CA TRP A 27 6.32 -1.59 6.13
C TRP A 27 5.00 -0.88 5.88
N TRP A 28 3.90 -1.59 5.62
CA TRP A 28 2.60 -0.96 5.41
C TRP A 28 1.91 -0.74 6.75
N PRO A 29 1.42 0.49 7.04
CA PRO A 29 0.81 0.77 8.35
C PRO A 29 -0.48 0.00 8.57
N SER A 30 -0.76 -0.31 9.83
CA SER A 30 -2.00 -0.95 10.28
C SER A 30 -2.22 -2.38 9.82
N VAL A 31 -1.27 -2.99 9.10
CA VAL A 31 -1.37 -4.40 8.74
C VAL A 31 -0.76 -5.23 9.87
N SER A 32 -1.59 -6.01 10.57
CA SER A 32 -1.10 -6.84 11.66
C SER A 32 -0.50 -8.15 11.13
N ARG A 33 -1.10 -8.73 10.09
CA ARG A 33 -0.57 -9.92 9.41
C ARG A 33 -1.19 -10.05 8.02
N VAL A 34 -0.65 -10.95 7.22
CA VAL A 34 -1.19 -11.29 5.89
C VAL A 34 -1.51 -12.78 5.89
N GLU A 35 -2.67 -13.13 5.38
CA GLU A 35 -3.13 -14.50 5.24
C GLU A 35 -3.26 -14.90 3.77
N GLU A 36 -3.09 -16.18 3.48
CA GLU A 36 -3.25 -16.74 2.14
C GLU A 36 -2.45 -15.99 1.07
N ALA A 37 -1.23 -15.61 1.42
CA ALA A 37 -0.39 -14.81 0.55
C ALA A 37 0.15 -15.62 -0.63
N SER A 38 -0.06 -15.09 -1.84
CA SER A 38 0.60 -15.52 -3.06
C SER A 38 1.01 -14.25 -3.81
N PRO A 39 1.88 -14.33 -4.83
CA PRO A 39 2.22 -13.13 -5.59
C PRO A 39 1.02 -12.46 -6.26
N GLN A 40 -0.07 -13.20 -6.51
CA GLN A 40 -1.23 -12.69 -7.23
C GLN A 40 -2.36 -12.22 -6.33
N ALA A 41 -2.45 -12.73 -5.10
CA ALA A 41 -3.57 -12.39 -4.21
C ALA A 41 -3.18 -12.61 -2.75
N TRP A 42 -3.77 -11.82 -1.87
CA TRP A 42 -3.52 -11.93 -0.44
C TRP A 42 -4.63 -11.28 0.37
N THR A 43 -4.70 -11.60 1.65
CA THR A 43 -5.63 -10.96 2.59
C THR A 43 -4.85 -10.24 3.66
N LYS A 44 -5.04 -8.93 3.77
CA LYS A 44 -4.50 -8.14 4.87
C LYS A 44 -5.42 -8.27 6.07
N VAL A 45 -4.85 -8.47 7.25
CA VAL A 45 -5.60 -8.42 8.50
C VAL A 45 -5.25 -7.12 9.20
N LEU A 46 -6.25 -6.28 9.37
CA LEU A 46 -6.15 -4.95 9.97
C LEU A 46 -6.80 -4.99 11.34
N MET A 47 -6.22 -4.29 12.31
CA MET A 47 -6.84 -4.18 13.63
C MET A 47 -7.60 -2.86 13.72
N SER A 48 -8.89 -2.95 14.03
CA SER A 48 -9.70 -1.76 14.25
C SER A 48 -9.36 -1.13 15.62
N PRO A 49 -9.71 0.14 15.85
CA PRO A 49 -9.50 0.78 17.15
C PRO A 49 -10.16 0.03 18.31
N GLY A 50 -11.23 -0.72 18.02
CA GLY A 50 -11.92 -1.54 19.02
C GLY A 50 -11.30 -2.91 19.25
N GLY A 51 -10.15 -3.20 18.63
CA GLY A 51 -9.46 -4.47 18.78
C GLY A 51 -9.99 -5.62 17.96
N LYS A 52 -10.89 -5.35 17.00
CA LYS A 52 -11.40 -6.38 16.10
C LYS A 52 -10.52 -6.51 14.88
N ALA A 53 -10.33 -7.75 14.44
CA ALA A 53 -9.62 -8.02 13.19
C ALA A 53 -10.57 -7.79 12.01
N VAL A 54 -10.11 -7.04 11.03
CA VAL A 54 -10.85 -6.79 9.77
C VAL A 54 -10.00 -7.31 8.62
N ARG A 55 -10.60 -8.11 7.76
CA ARG A 55 -9.91 -8.69 6.62
C ARG A 55 -10.21 -7.91 5.35
N ALA A 56 -9.16 -7.64 4.57
CA ALA A 56 -9.26 -6.93 3.30
C ALA A 56 -8.51 -7.73 2.23
N ASP A 57 -9.24 -8.17 1.22
CA ASP A 57 -8.70 -8.98 0.14
C ASP A 57 -8.16 -8.11 -0.98
N TYR A 58 -6.98 -8.48 -1.49
CA TYR A 58 -6.30 -7.75 -2.56
C TYR A 58 -5.89 -8.69 -3.69
N THR A 59 -5.89 -8.16 -4.90
CA THR A 59 -5.43 -8.87 -6.10
C THR A 59 -4.43 -8.00 -6.84
N ARG A 60 -3.32 -8.62 -7.25
CA ARG A 60 -2.35 -7.94 -8.10
C ARG A 60 -2.94 -7.78 -9.50
N VAL A 61 -3.00 -6.55 -9.98
CA VAL A 61 -3.53 -6.22 -11.30
C VAL A 61 -2.43 -6.23 -12.35
N GLU A 62 -1.26 -5.70 -11.98
CA GLU A 62 -0.16 -5.53 -12.92
C GLU A 62 1.16 -5.55 -12.17
N ALA A 63 2.21 -6.08 -12.82
CA ALA A 63 3.56 -6.07 -12.27
C ALA A 63 4.58 -6.03 -13.40
N GLU A 64 5.51 -5.09 -13.30
CA GLU A 64 6.64 -4.94 -14.21
C GLU A 64 7.89 -4.82 -13.35
N GLU A 65 8.62 -5.92 -13.19
CA GLU A 65 9.80 -5.99 -12.33
C GLU A 65 10.99 -5.28 -12.96
N PRO A 66 11.72 -4.44 -12.23
CA PRO A 66 11.51 -3.94 -10.87
C PRO A 66 10.94 -2.52 -10.85
N VAL A 67 10.08 -2.16 -11.81
CA VAL A 67 9.67 -0.80 -12.13
C VAL A 67 8.33 -0.42 -11.48
N ARG A 68 7.35 -1.33 -11.54
CA ARG A 68 5.99 -0.98 -11.17
C ARG A 68 5.20 -2.18 -10.71
N ILE A 69 4.36 -1.97 -9.69
CA ILE A 69 3.38 -2.96 -9.25
C ILE A 69 2.08 -2.24 -8.92
N GLN A 70 0.97 -2.87 -9.25
CA GLN A 70 -0.36 -2.33 -9.00
C GLN A 70 -1.23 -3.42 -8.43
N TRP A 71 -1.98 -3.10 -7.37
CA TRP A 71 -2.97 -4.02 -6.81
C TRP A 71 -4.30 -3.34 -6.55
N ARG A 72 -5.34 -4.16 -6.48
CA ARG A 72 -6.72 -3.72 -6.27
C ARG A 72 -7.26 -4.35 -5.00
N HIS A 73 -7.94 -3.52 -4.19
CA HIS A 73 -8.72 -3.99 -3.05
C HIS A 73 -10.03 -4.56 -3.59
N GLU A 74 -10.33 -5.81 -3.26
CA GLU A 74 -11.59 -6.43 -3.62
C GLU A 74 -12.65 -5.99 -2.63
N VAL A 75 -13.35 -4.88 -2.95
CA VAL A 75 -14.29 -4.23 -2.03
C VAL A 75 -15.68 -4.83 -2.05
N GLU A 76 -16.09 -5.47 -3.16
CA GLU A 76 -17.40 -6.09 -3.25
C GLU A 76 -17.53 -7.25 -2.27
N GLU A 77 -18.69 -7.34 -1.61
CA GLU A 77 -18.98 -8.34 -0.59
C GLU A 77 -18.02 -8.30 0.61
N SER A 78 -17.37 -7.16 0.83
CA SER A 78 -16.47 -6.93 1.97
C SER A 78 -17.07 -5.90 2.93
N PRO A 79 -16.52 -5.78 4.16
CA PRO A 79 -16.95 -4.74 5.09
C PRO A 79 -16.77 -3.32 4.56
N PHE A 80 -15.92 -3.13 3.53
CA PHE A 80 -15.62 -1.82 2.95
C PHE A 80 -16.60 -1.41 1.85
N GLU A 81 -17.49 -2.30 1.43
CA GLU A 81 -18.43 -2.07 0.33
C GLU A 81 -19.34 -0.87 0.55
N ARG A 82 -19.63 -0.56 1.81
CA ARG A 82 -20.52 0.57 2.16
C ARG A 82 -19.89 1.93 1.90
N ILE A 83 -18.55 2.00 1.96
CA ILE A 83 -17.83 3.28 1.85
C ILE A 83 -16.99 3.38 0.59
N LEU A 84 -16.67 2.26 -0.05
CA LEU A 84 -15.84 2.21 -1.25
C LEU A 84 -16.51 1.43 -2.36
N SER A 85 -16.37 1.91 -3.59
CA SER A 85 -16.72 1.14 -4.78
C SER A 85 -15.47 0.57 -5.45
N ALA A 86 -14.31 1.22 -5.24
CA ALA A 86 -13.03 0.77 -5.77
C ALA A 86 -11.88 1.37 -4.99
N SER A 87 -10.78 0.64 -4.93
CA SER A 87 -9.53 1.14 -4.36
C SER A 87 -8.36 0.46 -5.10
N THR A 88 -7.45 1.27 -5.61
CA THR A 88 -6.28 0.81 -6.36
C THR A 88 -5.02 1.44 -5.78
N THR A 89 -3.96 0.64 -5.64
CA THR A 89 -2.66 1.10 -5.18
C THR A 89 -1.63 0.82 -6.27
N GLU A 90 -0.80 1.80 -6.57
CA GLU A 90 0.32 1.63 -7.50
C GLU A 90 1.61 2.08 -6.83
N ILE A 91 2.66 1.29 -7.01
CA ILE A 91 4.01 1.61 -6.53
C ILE A 91 4.94 1.59 -7.72
N THR A 92 5.68 2.68 -7.91
CA THR A 92 6.71 2.77 -8.94
C THR A 92 8.08 2.93 -8.28
N MET A 93 9.09 2.35 -8.91
CA MET A 93 10.48 2.37 -8.44
C MET A 93 11.37 2.82 -9.56
N GLU A 94 12.12 3.88 -9.32
CA GLU A 94 12.99 4.50 -10.32
C GLU A 94 14.37 4.72 -9.72
N PRO A 95 15.45 4.30 -10.42
CA PRO A 95 16.81 4.54 -9.90
C PRO A 95 17.06 6.04 -9.71
N ARG A 96 17.65 6.39 -8.58
CA ARG A 96 17.96 7.79 -8.28
C ARG A 96 19.23 7.89 -7.42
N ASP A 97 20.31 8.42 -7.98
CA ASP A 97 21.54 8.78 -7.24
C ASP A 97 21.99 7.78 -6.15
N GLY A 98 22.16 6.51 -6.54
CA GLY A 98 22.60 5.46 -5.61
C GLY A 98 21.49 4.83 -4.79
N GLY A 99 20.25 5.25 -4.99
CA GLY A 99 19.08 4.72 -4.32
C GLY A 99 17.93 4.50 -5.29
N THR A 100 16.73 4.51 -4.75
CA THR A 100 15.51 4.33 -5.51
C THR A 100 14.48 5.38 -5.11
N LEU A 101 13.94 6.08 -6.09
CA LEU A 101 12.75 6.91 -5.90
C LEU A 101 11.55 5.99 -5.89
N VAL A 102 10.89 5.89 -4.74
CA VAL A 102 9.68 5.09 -4.58
C VAL A 102 8.49 6.05 -4.53
N ARG A 103 7.53 5.81 -5.40
CA ARG A 103 6.31 6.60 -5.45
C ARG A 103 5.12 5.68 -5.22
N ILE A 104 4.27 6.04 -4.27
CA ILE A 104 3.05 5.30 -3.96
C ILE A 104 1.85 6.17 -4.28
N SER A 105 0.93 5.62 -5.08
CA SER A 105 -0.34 6.26 -5.43
C SER A 105 -1.48 5.39 -4.94
N VAL A 106 -2.46 5.99 -4.27
CA VAL A 106 -3.68 5.28 -3.86
C VAL A 106 -4.86 6.07 -4.36
N GLU A 107 -5.76 5.41 -5.07
CA GLU A 107 -7.01 6.00 -5.54
C GLU A 107 -8.17 5.23 -4.93
N HIS A 108 -9.06 5.95 -4.26
CA HIS A 108 -10.29 5.42 -3.71
C HIS A 108 -11.48 6.05 -4.42
N ARG A 109 -12.47 5.23 -4.73
CA ARG A 109 -13.77 5.72 -5.21
C ARG A 109 -14.76 5.57 -4.06
N PRO A 110 -15.15 6.67 -3.39
CA PRO A 110 -16.07 6.58 -2.26
C PRO A 110 -17.49 6.20 -2.73
N ARG A 111 -18.22 5.56 -1.82
CA ARG A 111 -19.61 5.13 -2.04
C ARG A 111 -20.46 5.57 -0.86
N GLY A 112 -21.75 5.78 -1.09
CA GLY A 112 -22.69 6.12 -0.04
C GLY A 112 -22.35 7.45 0.62
N TRP A 113 -22.48 7.51 1.94
CA TRP A 113 -22.20 8.74 2.70
C TRP A 113 -20.73 9.17 2.64
N ALA A 114 -19.82 8.25 2.37
CA ALA A 114 -18.40 8.58 2.25
C ALA A 114 -18.12 9.56 1.11
N ARG A 115 -19.00 9.65 0.10
CA ARG A 115 -18.87 10.63 -0.98
C ARG A 115 -18.95 12.07 -0.47
N PHE A 116 -19.53 12.27 0.69
CA PHE A 116 -19.69 13.59 1.30
C PHE A 116 -18.62 13.95 2.30
N SER A 117 -17.60 13.07 2.42
CA SER A 117 -16.49 13.27 3.37
C SER A 117 -15.12 13.15 2.67
N PRO A 118 -14.88 13.94 1.60
CA PRO A 118 -13.64 13.81 0.83
C PRO A 118 -12.37 14.11 1.64
N PHE A 119 -12.46 15.02 2.62
CA PHE A 119 -11.30 15.34 3.45
C PHE A 119 -10.88 14.18 4.33
N GLN A 120 -11.84 13.45 4.88
CA GLN A 120 -11.55 12.30 5.75
C GLN A 120 -10.93 11.16 4.94
N MET A 121 -11.45 10.90 3.74
CA MET A 121 -10.90 9.89 2.84
C MET A 121 -9.47 10.23 2.43
N ARG A 122 -9.23 11.49 2.08
CA ARG A 122 -7.90 11.96 1.68
C ARG A 122 -6.91 11.90 2.84
N ALA A 123 -7.35 12.29 4.04
CA ALA A 123 -6.51 12.23 5.24
C ALA A 123 -6.10 10.81 5.58
N ALA A 124 -7.04 9.87 5.46
CA ALA A 124 -6.76 8.44 5.70
C ALA A 124 -5.76 7.90 4.68
N ALA A 125 -5.96 8.22 3.40
CA ALA A 125 -5.04 7.81 2.33
C ALA A 125 -3.65 8.41 2.54
N THR A 126 -3.56 9.68 2.95
CA THR A 126 -2.30 10.34 3.24
C THR A 126 -1.55 9.63 4.35
N ARG A 127 -2.25 9.29 5.45
CA ARG A 127 -1.62 8.58 6.57
C ARG A 127 -1.09 7.22 6.14
N GLN A 128 -1.83 6.48 5.31
CA GLN A 128 -1.40 5.18 4.83
C GLN A 128 -0.18 5.29 3.92
N VAL A 129 -0.23 6.17 2.94
CA VAL A 129 0.86 6.33 1.97
C VAL A 129 2.12 6.85 2.65
N SER A 130 2.00 7.88 3.49
CA SER A 130 3.14 8.43 4.22
C SER A 130 3.73 7.41 5.19
N GLY A 131 2.86 6.66 5.88
CA GLY A 131 3.31 5.60 6.79
C GLY A 131 4.01 4.47 6.06
N ALA A 132 3.55 4.11 4.87
CA ALA A 132 4.19 3.07 4.05
C ALA A 132 5.58 3.52 3.58
N LEU A 133 5.72 4.76 3.12
CA LEU A 133 7.01 5.31 2.73
C LEU A 133 7.97 5.37 3.92
N ASP A 134 7.49 5.79 5.09
CA ASP A 134 8.29 5.77 6.32
C ASP A 134 8.72 4.35 6.67
N GLY A 135 7.84 3.38 6.46
CA GLY A 135 8.16 1.97 6.70
C GLY A 135 9.28 1.47 5.80
N LEU A 136 9.23 1.81 4.51
CA LEU A 136 10.30 1.46 3.57
C LEU A 136 11.60 2.15 3.94
N THR A 137 11.53 3.41 4.34
CA THR A 137 12.71 4.16 4.78
C THR A 137 13.36 3.50 5.99
N ARG A 138 12.57 3.01 6.94
CA ARG A 138 13.11 2.28 8.10
C ARG A 138 13.78 0.97 7.70
N LEU A 139 13.22 0.27 6.70
CA LEU A 139 13.80 -1.01 6.26
C LEU A 139 15.11 -0.82 5.50
N PHE A 140 15.19 0.20 4.65
CA PHE A 140 16.35 0.40 3.77
C PHE A 140 17.27 1.55 4.18
N GLY A 141 16.81 2.39 5.11
CA GLY A 141 17.48 3.63 5.43
C GLY A 141 17.16 4.72 4.43
N GLU A 142 17.39 5.97 4.84
CA GLU A 142 17.29 7.09 3.93
C GLU A 142 18.60 7.21 3.16
N GLU A 143 18.50 7.66 1.90
CA GLU A 143 19.69 8.03 1.19
C GLU A 143 20.26 9.27 1.85
N SER A 144 21.34 9.09 2.63
CA SER A 144 22.05 10.19 3.22
C SER A 144 23.08 10.68 2.21
N GLY A 145 22.92 11.91 1.87
CA GLY A 145 23.89 12.56 1.03
C GLY A 145 25.28 12.52 1.67
#